data_c9cedc8767970bd58bef254613458c58
#
_entry.id   c9cedc8767970bd58bef254613458c58
#
_cell.length_a   1.000
_cell.length_b   1.000
_cell.length_c   1.000
_cell.angle_alpha   90.00
_cell.angle_beta   90.00
_cell.angle_gamma   90.00
#
_symmetry.space_group_name_H-M   'P 1'
#
loop_
_entity.id
_entity.type
_entity.pdbx_description
1 polymer ?
#
loop_
_entity_poly.entity_id
_entity_poly.type
_entity_poly.pdbx_seq_one_letter_code
_entity_poly.pdbx_strand_id
1 'polypeptide(L)'
;MNNTGVSKYLEVVAEFDAAWPSGVAVSRSGRIFVSFPRVERPPAPATLAEIRDGRAVPFPDDIVNDPGSGNPKQRFTSIHGIALAPGNRLFALDTGAQTVGPRPRCNRSAL
;
A
#
# COMPACT_ATOMS: atom_id res chain seq x y z
N MET A 1 5.80 -14.19 -17.27
CA MET A 1 6.71 -13.84 -16.18
C MET A 1 7.68 -14.97 -15.94
N ASN A 2 8.92 -14.62 -15.71
CA ASN A 2 10.00 -15.57 -15.52
C ASN A 2 10.28 -15.76 -14.01
N ASN A 3 10.18 -16.99 -13.53
CA ASN A 3 10.44 -17.33 -12.12
C ASN A 3 11.89 -17.80 -11.88
N THR A 4 12.80 -17.53 -12.81
CA THR A 4 14.20 -17.91 -12.66
C THR A 4 14.78 -17.33 -11.37
N GLY A 5 15.40 -18.18 -10.55
CA GLY A 5 15.94 -17.79 -9.26
C GLY A 5 14.95 -17.88 -8.10
N VAL A 6 13.70 -18.14 -8.36
CA VAL A 6 12.69 -18.36 -7.31
C VAL A 6 12.70 -19.83 -6.92
N SER A 7 12.68 -20.10 -5.60
CA SER A 7 12.61 -21.47 -5.10
C SER A 7 11.33 -22.15 -5.56
N LYS A 8 11.39 -23.48 -5.74
CA LYS A 8 10.21 -24.29 -6.00
C LYS A 8 9.12 -24.20 -4.92
N TYR A 9 9.48 -23.68 -3.74
CA TYR A 9 8.56 -23.48 -2.63
C TYR A 9 7.96 -22.07 -2.59
N LEU A 10 8.36 -21.22 -3.53
CA LEU A 10 7.89 -19.83 -3.61
C LEU A 10 7.20 -19.60 -4.95
N GLU A 11 6.15 -18.82 -4.90
CA GLU A 11 5.40 -18.41 -6.08
C GLU A 11 5.37 -16.89 -6.14
N VAL A 12 5.61 -16.32 -7.32
CA VAL A 12 5.48 -14.88 -7.52
C VAL A 12 4.00 -14.54 -7.67
N VAL A 13 3.50 -13.68 -6.79
CA VAL A 13 2.09 -13.25 -6.78
C VAL A 13 1.90 -11.97 -7.55
N ALA A 14 2.88 -11.05 -7.47
CA ALA A 14 2.83 -9.78 -8.18
C ALA A 14 4.26 -9.25 -8.36
N GLU A 15 4.45 -8.44 -9.38
CA GLU A 15 5.71 -7.76 -9.65
C GLU A 15 5.46 -6.27 -9.87
N PHE A 16 6.37 -5.42 -9.38
CA PHE A 16 6.29 -3.98 -9.51
C PHE A 16 7.64 -3.45 -9.97
N ASP A 17 7.66 -2.75 -11.08
CA ASP A 17 8.88 -2.17 -11.64
C ASP A 17 8.93 -0.63 -11.50
N ALA A 18 7.78 0.02 -11.43
CA ALA A 18 7.68 1.48 -11.35
C ALA A 18 7.48 1.99 -9.92
N ALA A 19 7.05 1.14 -9.00
CA ALA A 19 6.76 1.50 -7.62
C ALA A 19 7.53 0.58 -6.67
N TRP A 20 7.89 1.13 -5.50
CA TRP A 20 8.63 0.39 -4.50
C TRP A 20 7.72 0.00 -3.35
N PRO A 21 7.35 -1.28 -3.23
CA PRO A 21 6.57 -1.74 -2.09
C PRO A 21 7.44 -1.75 -0.83
N SER A 22 6.86 -1.35 0.30
CA SER A 22 7.55 -1.36 1.58
C SER A 22 6.86 -2.20 2.65
N GLY A 23 5.57 -2.42 2.53
CA GLY A 23 4.82 -3.23 3.49
C GLY A 23 3.85 -4.16 2.79
N VAL A 24 3.62 -5.32 3.39
CA VAL A 24 2.65 -6.29 2.91
C VAL A 24 1.87 -6.85 4.09
N ALA A 25 0.58 -7.05 3.89
CA ALA A 25 -0.29 -7.70 4.87
C ALA A 25 -1.25 -8.63 4.14
N VAL A 26 -1.49 -9.80 4.70
CA VAL A 26 -2.38 -10.81 4.11
C VAL A 26 -3.47 -11.13 5.10
N SER A 27 -4.72 -11.00 4.68
CA SER A 27 -5.87 -11.30 5.53
C SER A 27 -6.13 -12.80 5.61
N ARG A 28 -6.97 -13.20 6.56
CA ARG A 28 -7.37 -14.60 6.69
C ARG A 28 -8.05 -15.15 5.44
N SER A 29 -8.78 -14.30 4.74
CA SER A 29 -9.46 -14.69 3.49
C SER A 29 -8.52 -14.69 2.28
N GLY A 30 -7.24 -14.35 2.47
CA GLY A 30 -6.26 -14.36 1.38
C GLY A 30 -6.15 -13.04 0.63
N ARG A 31 -6.76 -11.96 1.11
CA ARG A 31 -6.59 -10.64 0.51
C ARG A 31 -5.20 -10.12 0.83
N ILE A 32 -4.55 -9.51 -0.16
CA ILE A 32 -3.17 -9.03 -0.05
C ILE A 32 -3.18 -7.52 -0.18
N PHE A 33 -2.59 -6.84 0.80
CA PHE A 33 -2.44 -5.38 0.81
C PHE A 33 -0.97 -5.03 0.77
N VAL A 34 -0.64 -4.00 0.00
CA VAL A 34 0.74 -3.54 -0.19
C VAL A 34 0.76 -2.02 -0.07
N SER A 35 1.76 -1.50 0.61
CA SER A 35 2.01 -0.06 0.68
C SER A 35 3.14 0.35 -0.25
N PHE A 36 2.97 1.51 -0.88
CA PHE A 36 3.93 2.13 -1.78
C PHE A 36 4.19 3.55 -1.30
N PRO A 37 5.24 3.77 -0.50
CA PRO A 37 5.56 5.12 -0.04
C PRO A 37 5.80 6.09 -1.21
N ARG A 38 5.29 7.29 -1.07
CA ARG A 38 5.55 8.37 -2.03
C ARG A 38 6.73 9.18 -1.53
N VAL A 39 7.93 8.79 -1.94
CA VAL A 39 9.17 9.48 -1.60
C VAL A 39 9.90 9.81 -2.89
N GLU A 40 10.20 11.07 -3.13
CA GLU A 40 11.10 11.59 -4.18
C GLU A 40 11.12 10.86 -5.55
N ARG A 41 10.06 10.10 -5.87
CA ARG A 41 9.96 9.31 -7.10
C ARG A 41 8.59 9.51 -7.72
N PRO A 42 8.44 9.19 -8.99
CA PRO A 42 7.10 9.17 -9.57
C PRO A 42 6.18 8.37 -8.66
N PRO A 43 5.04 8.94 -8.28
CA PRO A 43 4.15 8.26 -7.35
C PRO A 43 3.63 6.97 -7.94
N ALA A 44 3.52 5.95 -7.11
CA ALA A 44 2.72 4.80 -7.45
C ALA A 44 1.28 5.22 -7.71
N PRO A 45 0.51 4.48 -8.51
CA PRO A 45 -0.90 4.78 -8.72
C PRO A 45 -1.68 4.91 -7.43
N ALA A 46 -1.25 4.20 -6.38
CA ALA A 46 -1.81 4.27 -5.05
C ALA A 46 -0.69 4.13 -4.03
N THR A 47 -0.84 4.77 -2.88
CA THR A 47 0.10 4.55 -1.77
C THR A 47 -0.32 3.36 -0.90
N LEU A 48 -1.59 2.98 -0.95
CA LEU A 48 -2.11 1.75 -0.36
C LEU A 48 -2.96 1.03 -1.39
N ALA A 49 -2.67 -0.24 -1.61
CA ALA A 49 -3.35 -1.02 -2.63
C ALA A 49 -3.67 -2.43 -2.15
N GLU A 50 -4.71 -2.99 -2.72
CA GLU A 50 -4.99 -4.42 -2.67
C GLU A 50 -4.52 -5.07 -3.96
N ILE A 51 -3.87 -6.21 -3.85
CA ILE A 51 -3.41 -6.95 -5.04
C ILE A 51 -4.55 -7.82 -5.52
N ARG A 52 -4.98 -7.58 -6.75
CA ARG A 52 -6.03 -8.36 -7.44
C ARG A 52 -5.53 -8.77 -8.81
N ASP A 53 -5.52 -10.08 -9.07
CA ASP A 53 -5.04 -10.64 -10.34
C ASP A 53 -3.64 -10.11 -10.71
N GLY A 54 -2.75 -10.06 -9.72
CA GLY A 54 -1.38 -9.59 -9.88
C GLY A 54 -1.21 -8.10 -10.02
N ARG A 55 -2.28 -7.31 -9.87
CA ARG A 55 -2.26 -5.87 -10.06
C ARG A 55 -2.57 -5.14 -8.76
N ALA A 56 -1.96 -3.97 -8.58
CA ALA A 56 -2.24 -3.08 -7.47
C ALA A 56 -3.49 -2.24 -7.78
N VAL A 57 -4.52 -2.42 -6.95
CA VAL A 57 -5.77 -1.67 -7.04
C VAL A 57 -5.84 -0.75 -5.83
N PRO A 58 -6.06 0.58 -6.01
CA PRO A 58 -6.11 1.50 -4.87
C PRO A 58 -7.09 1.04 -3.80
N PHE A 59 -6.64 1.03 -2.55
CA PHE A 59 -7.46 0.63 -1.42
C PHE A 59 -7.50 1.76 -0.37
N PRO A 60 -8.66 2.09 0.20
CA PRO A 60 -9.98 1.52 -0.10
C PRO A 60 -10.54 1.97 -1.45
N ASP A 61 -10.08 3.08 -2.00
CA ASP A 61 -10.45 3.58 -3.31
C ASP A 61 -9.37 4.54 -3.84
N ASP A 62 -9.55 5.03 -5.06
CA ASP A 62 -8.61 5.94 -5.69
C ASP A 62 -8.74 7.37 -5.16
N ILE A 63 -9.90 7.77 -4.65
CA ILE A 63 -10.12 9.11 -4.10
C ILE A 63 -9.28 9.31 -2.84
N VAL A 64 -9.35 8.37 -1.90
CA VAL A 64 -8.56 8.44 -0.66
C VAL A 64 -7.06 8.41 -0.96
N ASN A 65 -6.67 7.73 -2.02
CA ASN A 65 -5.27 7.63 -2.44
C ASN A 65 -4.77 8.85 -3.24
N ASP A 66 -5.61 9.83 -3.50
CA ASP A 66 -5.22 11.04 -4.23
C ASP A 66 -4.97 12.19 -3.24
N PRO A 67 -3.70 12.49 -2.90
CA PRO A 67 -3.39 13.55 -1.93
C PRO A 67 -3.64 14.95 -2.47
N GLY A 68 -3.79 15.11 -3.80
CA GLY A 68 -3.97 16.39 -4.45
C GLY A 68 -5.41 16.87 -4.48
N SER A 69 -6.36 16.11 -3.96
CA SER A 69 -7.78 16.46 -4.05
C SER A 69 -8.44 16.47 -2.68
N GLY A 70 -9.41 17.38 -2.49
CA GLY A 70 -10.26 17.43 -1.31
C GLY A 70 -9.53 17.75 -0.01
N ASN A 71 -10.10 17.27 1.10
CA ASN A 71 -9.58 17.53 2.43
C ASN A 71 -8.36 16.63 2.73
N PRO A 72 -7.17 17.19 3.00
CA PRO A 72 -5.97 16.38 3.27
C PRO A 72 -6.15 15.41 4.45
N LYS A 73 -7.01 15.73 5.41
CA LYS A 73 -7.28 14.85 6.56
C LYS A 73 -8.02 13.57 6.17
N GLN A 74 -8.61 13.55 4.99
CA GLN A 74 -9.38 12.42 4.47
C GLN A 74 -8.65 11.73 3.31
N ARG A 75 -7.37 12.02 3.13
CA ARG A 75 -6.56 11.46 2.05
C ARG A 75 -5.28 10.85 2.59
N PHE A 76 -4.84 9.79 1.94
CA PHE A 76 -3.50 9.25 2.21
C PHE A 76 -2.46 10.09 1.48
N THR A 77 -1.38 10.39 2.19
CA THR A 77 -0.23 11.08 1.58
C THR A 77 0.84 10.07 1.20
N SER A 78 1.36 9.33 2.16
CA SER A 78 2.41 8.34 1.93
C SER A 78 2.33 7.25 2.98
N ILE A 79 1.82 6.10 2.60
CA ILE A 79 1.69 4.95 3.50
C ILE A 79 2.98 4.13 3.46
N HIS A 80 3.54 3.87 4.62
CA HIS A 80 4.75 3.08 4.79
C HIS A 80 4.44 1.71 5.40
N GLY A 81 4.30 1.65 6.71
CA GLY A 81 3.99 0.40 7.40
C GLY A 81 2.50 0.09 7.40
N ILE A 82 2.17 -1.19 7.25
CA ILE A 82 0.80 -1.66 7.38
C ILE A 82 0.77 -2.91 8.24
N ALA A 83 -0.34 -3.12 8.94
CA ALA A 83 -0.53 -4.30 9.78
C ALA A 83 -2.01 -4.64 9.87
N LEU A 84 -2.31 -5.92 9.87
CA LEU A 84 -3.66 -6.41 10.12
C LEU A 84 -3.89 -6.63 11.60
N ALA A 85 -5.09 -6.31 12.04
CA ALA A 85 -5.54 -6.50 13.42
C ALA A 85 -6.84 -7.29 13.44
N PRO A 86 -7.21 -7.88 14.61
CA PRO A 86 -8.47 -8.60 14.74
C PRO A 86 -9.68 -7.73 14.36
N GLY A 87 -10.74 -8.34 13.87
CA GLY A 87 -11.96 -7.65 13.47
C GLY A 87 -11.88 -7.05 12.08
N ASN A 88 -11.13 -7.65 11.18
CA ASN A 88 -11.00 -7.20 9.79
C ASN A 88 -10.56 -5.74 9.71
N ARG A 89 -9.52 -5.38 10.46
CA ARG A 89 -8.98 -4.02 10.46
C ARG A 89 -7.58 -4.01 9.90
N LEU A 90 -7.32 -3.04 9.04
CA LEU A 90 -5.99 -2.78 8.50
C LEU A 90 -5.51 -1.43 9.07
N PHE A 91 -4.38 -1.46 9.75
CA PHE A 91 -3.70 -0.26 10.20
C PHE A 91 -2.66 0.14 9.17
N ALA A 92 -2.64 1.41 8.84
CA ALA A 92 -1.68 1.95 7.90
C ALA A 92 -1.06 3.22 8.47
N LEU A 93 0.26 3.27 8.45
CA LEU A 93 1.01 4.42 8.93
C LEU A 93 1.26 5.38 7.78
N ASP A 94 0.65 6.56 7.85
CA ASP A 94 0.82 7.63 6.88
C ASP A 94 1.82 8.64 7.45
N THR A 95 2.93 8.83 6.77
CA THR A 95 3.94 9.81 7.21
C THR A 95 3.48 11.26 7.04
N GLY A 96 2.44 11.49 6.25
CA GLY A 96 1.91 12.82 6.02
C GLY A 96 2.75 13.69 5.10
N ALA A 97 3.78 13.13 4.49
CA ALA A 97 4.67 13.86 3.60
C ALA A 97 5.20 12.95 2.50
N GLN A 98 5.47 13.53 1.34
CA GLN A 98 6.07 12.81 0.20
C GLN A 98 7.60 12.83 0.25
N THR A 99 8.17 13.57 1.20
CA THR A 99 9.60 13.65 1.46
C THR A 99 9.84 13.45 2.94
N VAL A 100 11.09 13.30 3.35
CA VAL A 100 11.43 13.24 4.78
C VAL A 100 10.94 14.52 5.45
N GLY A 101 10.12 14.38 6.48
CA GLY A 101 9.52 15.56 7.09
C GLY A 101 8.64 15.25 8.28
N PRO A 102 7.56 15.98 8.45
CA PRO A 102 6.84 16.11 9.70
C PRO A 102 6.18 14.82 10.21
N ARG A 103 5.47 14.94 11.30
CA ARG A 103 4.98 13.82 12.10
C ARG A 103 4.15 12.80 11.32
N PRO A 104 4.42 11.50 11.52
CA PRO A 104 3.58 10.45 10.95
C PRO A 104 2.13 10.53 11.46
N ARG A 105 1.20 10.09 10.63
CA ARG A 105 -0.20 9.89 10.99
C ARG A 105 -0.51 8.40 10.89
N CYS A 106 -1.34 7.92 11.80
CA CYS A 106 -1.81 6.56 11.73
C CYS A 106 -3.23 6.54 11.16
N ASN A 107 -3.41 5.91 10.03
CA ASN A 107 -4.70 5.71 9.41
C ASN A 107 -5.14 4.25 9.59
N ARG A 108 -6.44 4.08 9.76
CA ARG A 108 -7.04 2.76 9.96
C ARG A 108 -8.16 2.56 8.96
N SER A 109 -8.14 1.40 8.31
CA SER A 109 -9.20 1.03 7.38
C SER A 109 -9.84 -0.29 7.81
N ALA A 110 -11.16 -0.38 7.68
CA ALA A 110 -11.87 -1.64 7.82
C ALA A 110 -11.81 -2.42 6.51
N LEU A 111 -11.63 -3.71 6.62
CA LEU A 111 -11.56 -4.59 5.45
C LEU A 111 -12.94 -5.01 4.96
#